data_b1237c448fe7fbe3f14274dc48deb5f8
#
_entry.id   b1237c448fe7fbe3f14274dc48deb5f8
#
_cell.length_a   1.000
_cell.length_b   1.000
_cell.length_c   1.000
_cell.angle_alpha   90.00
_cell.angle_beta   90.00
_cell.angle_gamma   90.00
#
_symmetry.space_group_name_H-M   'P 1'
#
loop_
_entity.id
_entity.type
_entity.pdbx_description
1 polymer ?
#
loop_
_entity_poly.entity_id
_entity_poly.type
_entity_poly.pdbx_seq_one_letter_code
_entity_poly.pdbx_strand_id
1 'polypeptide(L)'
;MVSIGEVYLVLLGVFIFVPVTQMWINPTSLTEAPSSDESMSVVDSKASESIGLFAIVLVIIQFILDGSEMGYYQELTIGILSLCAGFLMLTFILALFGGVKIILFHLQITALRYSGLLLFSGLFFLLQSYKLNPTIQYLFAGFVLISWFAWIFHELKYLF
;
A
#
# COMPACT_ATOMS: atom_id res chain seq x y z
N MET A 1 -10.10 -13.70 19.03
CA MET A 1 -9.05 -12.73 18.68
C MET A 1 -8.58 -13.11 17.29
N VAL A 2 -8.67 -12.21 16.33
CA VAL A 2 -8.24 -12.49 14.93
C VAL A 2 -6.72 -12.68 14.94
N SER A 3 -6.22 -13.72 14.28
CA SER A 3 -4.77 -13.92 14.21
C SER A 3 -4.13 -12.89 13.28
N ILE A 4 -2.90 -12.48 13.61
CA ILE A 4 -2.15 -11.52 12.76
C ILE A 4 -1.99 -12.07 11.33
N GLY A 5 -1.81 -13.40 11.19
CA GLY A 5 -1.73 -14.07 9.89
C GLY A 5 -3.01 -13.96 9.06
N GLU A 6 -4.19 -14.03 9.69
CA GLU A 6 -5.48 -13.83 8.99
C GLU A 6 -5.63 -12.41 8.46
N VAL A 7 -5.19 -11.40 9.24
CA VAL A 7 -5.20 -10.01 8.77
C VAL A 7 -4.33 -9.86 7.51
N TYR A 8 -3.13 -10.45 7.49
CA TYR A 8 -2.25 -10.38 6.33
C TYR A 8 -2.81 -11.08 5.10
N LEU A 9 -3.42 -12.25 5.26
CA LEU A 9 -4.05 -12.96 4.15
C LEU A 9 -5.20 -12.15 3.54
N VAL A 10 -6.01 -11.48 4.38
CA VAL A 10 -7.08 -10.60 3.90
C VAL A 10 -6.51 -9.41 3.13
N LEU A 11 -5.48 -8.74 3.68
CA LEU A 11 -4.86 -7.60 3.02
C LEU A 11 -4.22 -7.99 1.67
N LEU A 12 -3.51 -9.11 1.62
CA LEU A 12 -2.97 -9.64 0.36
C LEU A 12 -4.07 -10.01 -0.63
N GLY A 13 -5.14 -10.65 -0.15
CA GLY A 13 -6.29 -11.03 -0.98
C GLY A 13 -6.96 -9.83 -1.63
N VAL A 14 -7.17 -8.75 -0.88
CA VAL A 14 -7.73 -7.49 -1.40
C VAL A 14 -6.84 -6.89 -2.47
N PHE A 15 -5.52 -6.87 -2.27
CA PHE A 15 -4.58 -6.37 -3.28
C PHE A 15 -4.62 -7.18 -4.57
N ILE A 16 -4.62 -8.53 -4.47
CA ILE A 16 -4.62 -9.41 -5.64
C ILE A 16 -5.95 -9.33 -6.41
N PHE A 17 -7.06 -9.18 -5.69
CA PHE A 17 -8.38 -9.11 -6.29
C PHE A 17 -8.53 -7.95 -7.28
N VAL A 18 -7.98 -6.77 -6.97
CA VAL A 18 -8.11 -5.58 -7.82
C VAL A 18 -7.44 -5.76 -9.18
N PRO A 19 -6.15 -6.08 -9.30
CA PRO A 19 -5.52 -6.24 -10.61
C PRO A 19 -6.06 -7.44 -11.39
N VAL A 20 -6.45 -8.53 -10.73
CA VAL A 20 -7.06 -9.69 -11.40
C VAL A 20 -8.39 -9.32 -12.04
N THR A 21 -9.24 -8.57 -11.34
CA THR A 21 -10.50 -8.07 -11.89
C THR A 21 -10.26 -7.09 -13.03
N GLN A 22 -9.29 -6.20 -12.93
CA GLN A 22 -8.92 -5.29 -14.04
C GLN A 22 -8.46 -6.06 -15.28
N MET A 23 -7.61 -7.07 -15.12
CA MET A 23 -7.17 -7.94 -16.21
C MET A 23 -8.33 -8.69 -16.89
N TRP A 24 -9.32 -9.12 -16.10
CA TRP A 24 -10.47 -9.84 -16.61
C TRP A 24 -11.42 -8.95 -17.42
N ILE A 25 -11.58 -7.69 -16.97
CA ILE A 25 -12.47 -6.72 -17.64
C ILE A 25 -11.81 -6.11 -18.87
N ASN A 26 -10.50 -5.85 -18.82
CA ASN A 26 -9.76 -5.23 -19.92
C ASN A 26 -8.49 -6.04 -20.29
N PRO A 27 -8.66 -7.19 -20.99
CA PRO A 27 -7.52 -8.05 -21.37
C PRO A 27 -6.55 -7.39 -22.35
N THR A 28 -6.98 -6.35 -23.08
CA THR A 28 -6.12 -5.61 -24.03
C THR A 28 -5.06 -4.78 -23.35
N SER A 29 -5.25 -4.42 -22.07
CA SER A 29 -4.24 -3.70 -21.26
C SER A 29 -2.92 -4.48 -21.11
N LEU A 30 -2.92 -5.79 -21.37
CA LEU A 30 -1.73 -6.63 -21.33
C LEU A 30 -0.78 -6.43 -22.53
N THR A 31 -1.29 -5.91 -23.64
CA THR A 31 -0.56 -5.92 -24.93
C THR A 31 -0.11 -4.53 -25.38
N GLU A 32 -0.74 -3.47 -24.88
CA GLU A 32 -0.44 -2.10 -25.28
C GLU A 32 0.75 -1.55 -24.47
N ALA A 33 1.74 -0.99 -25.17
CA ALA A 33 2.83 -0.25 -24.54
C ALA A 33 2.36 1.19 -24.22
N PRO A 34 2.79 1.77 -23.09
CA PRO A 34 2.54 3.19 -22.84
C PRO A 34 3.17 4.03 -23.95
N SER A 35 2.34 4.82 -24.61
CA SER A 35 2.68 5.44 -25.92
C SER A 35 3.38 6.80 -25.82
N SER A 36 3.77 7.30 -24.64
CA SER A 36 4.33 8.64 -24.51
C SER A 36 5.48 8.78 -23.51
N ASP A 37 6.39 9.72 -23.79
CA ASP A 37 7.47 10.13 -22.88
C ASP A 37 6.91 10.62 -21.52
N GLU A 38 5.68 11.13 -21.49
CA GLU A 38 4.99 11.51 -20.27
C GLU A 38 4.74 10.32 -19.33
N SER A 39 4.41 9.13 -19.87
CA SER A 39 4.22 7.94 -19.03
C SER A 39 5.54 7.48 -18.39
N MET A 40 6.66 7.61 -19.07
CA MET A 40 8.00 7.27 -18.54
C MET A 40 8.38 8.20 -17.39
N SER A 41 8.16 9.51 -17.53
CA SER A 41 8.45 10.48 -16.45
C SER A 41 7.61 10.23 -15.19
N VAL A 42 6.35 9.79 -15.36
CA VAL A 42 5.48 9.40 -14.24
C VAL A 42 5.99 8.11 -13.57
N VAL A 43 6.41 7.12 -14.34
CA VAL A 43 6.98 5.86 -13.82
C VAL A 43 8.20 6.16 -12.94
N ASP A 44 9.13 6.98 -13.42
CA ASP A 44 10.35 7.34 -12.69
C ASP A 44 10.06 8.15 -11.43
N SER A 45 9.11 9.10 -11.52
CA SER A 45 8.64 9.86 -10.36
C SER A 45 8.05 8.94 -9.27
N LYS A 46 7.22 7.96 -9.67
CA LYS A 46 6.62 7.00 -8.74
C LYS A 46 7.63 6.02 -8.16
N ALA A 47 8.65 5.64 -8.91
CA ALA A 47 9.77 4.86 -8.40
C ALA A 47 10.54 5.63 -7.31
N SER A 48 10.87 6.90 -7.58
CA SER A 48 11.56 7.76 -6.61
C SER A 48 10.73 7.97 -5.33
N GLU A 49 9.42 8.22 -5.47
CA GLU A 49 8.49 8.34 -4.36
C GLU A 49 8.44 7.06 -3.51
N SER A 50 8.41 5.88 -4.15
CA SER A 50 8.39 4.59 -3.45
C SER A 50 9.66 4.33 -2.63
N ILE A 51 10.84 4.71 -3.13
CA ILE A 51 12.10 4.58 -2.39
C ILE A 51 12.10 5.47 -1.15
N GLY A 52 11.65 6.72 -1.28
CA GLY A 52 11.55 7.65 -0.15
C GLY A 52 10.61 7.12 0.96
N LEU A 53 9.43 6.65 0.57
CA LEU A 53 8.47 6.05 1.50
C LEU A 53 9.00 4.75 2.12
N PHE A 54 9.68 3.92 1.34
CA PHE A 54 10.31 2.69 1.84
C PHE A 54 11.32 2.98 2.96
N ALA A 55 12.18 3.99 2.77
CA ALA A 55 13.13 4.39 3.80
C ALA A 55 12.42 4.86 5.08
N ILE A 56 11.33 5.64 4.96
CA ILE A 56 10.51 6.09 6.10
C ILE A 56 9.92 4.88 6.83
N VAL A 57 9.35 3.92 6.12
CA VAL A 57 8.76 2.71 6.70
C VAL A 57 9.80 1.91 7.48
N LEU A 58 11.02 1.73 6.92
CA LEU A 58 12.09 1.03 7.61
C LEU A 58 12.52 1.73 8.91
N VAL A 59 12.61 3.07 8.90
CA VAL A 59 12.93 3.86 10.10
C VAL A 59 11.84 3.67 11.17
N ILE A 60 10.56 3.65 10.80
CA ILE A 60 9.47 3.43 11.75
C ILE A 60 9.55 2.01 12.34
N ILE A 61 9.78 0.99 11.51
CA ILE A 61 9.93 -0.40 11.96
C ILE A 61 11.12 -0.49 12.94
N GLN A 62 12.27 0.09 12.60
CA GLN A 62 13.45 0.09 13.45
C GLN A 62 13.15 0.75 14.80
N PHE A 63 12.48 1.91 14.79
CA PHE A 63 12.09 2.61 16.01
C PHE A 63 11.19 1.76 16.92
N ILE A 64 10.29 0.96 16.35
CA ILE A 64 9.42 0.06 17.11
C ILE A 64 10.23 -1.11 17.70
N LEU A 65 11.17 -1.67 16.93
CA LEU A 65 12.00 -2.80 17.32
C LEU A 65 13.00 -2.43 18.44
N ASP A 66 13.45 -1.19 18.49
CA ASP A 66 14.34 -0.68 19.54
C ASP A 66 13.62 -0.48 20.89
N GLY A 67 12.28 -0.57 20.91
CA GLY A 67 11.46 -0.54 22.12
C GLY A 67 11.61 -1.82 22.96
N SER A 68 11.51 -1.68 24.29
CA SER A 68 11.84 -2.76 25.24
C SER A 68 10.79 -3.88 25.37
N GLU A 69 9.53 -3.66 24.97
CA GLU A 69 8.46 -4.65 25.09
C GLU A 69 7.52 -4.57 23.87
N MET A 70 7.34 -5.70 23.19
CA MET A 70 6.41 -5.80 22.09
C MET A 70 5.01 -6.21 22.57
N GLY A 71 4.05 -5.30 22.44
CA GLY A 71 2.64 -5.63 22.62
C GLY A 71 1.96 -6.00 21.30
N TYR A 72 0.75 -6.56 21.41
CA TYR A 72 -0.05 -6.98 20.24
C TYR A 72 -0.16 -5.93 19.12
N TYR A 73 -0.40 -4.66 19.49
CA TYR A 73 -0.53 -3.58 18.50
C TYR A 73 0.79 -3.26 17.80
N GLN A 74 1.93 -3.41 18.49
CA GLN A 74 3.24 -3.20 17.91
C GLN A 74 3.60 -4.31 16.92
N GLU A 75 3.33 -5.58 17.27
CA GLU A 75 3.51 -6.70 16.35
C GLU A 75 2.63 -6.56 15.10
N LEU A 76 1.35 -6.19 15.26
CA LEU A 76 0.43 -5.93 14.15
C LEU A 76 0.94 -4.77 13.27
N THR A 77 1.44 -3.69 13.89
CA THR A 77 2.04 -2.56 13.18
C THR A 77 3.23 -2.98 12.34
N ILE A 78 4.18 -3.71 12.92
CA ILE A 78 5.38 -4.18 12.23
C ILE A 78 5.00 -5.02 11.01
N GLY A 79 4.03 -5.92 11.16
CA GLY A 79 3.60 -6.74 10.05
C GLY A 79 2.91 -5.96 8.93
N ILE A 80 2.02 -5.01 9.27
CA ILE A 80 1.37 -4.15 8.27
C ILE A 80 2.42 -3.28 7.57
N LEU A 81 3.38 -2.71 8.31
CA LEU A 81 4.47 -1.93 7.73
C LEU A 81 5.43 -2.78 6.89
N SER A 82 5.65 -4.05 7.25
CA SER A 82 6.43 -4.98 6.44
C SER A 82 5.75 -5.29 5.10
N LEU A 83 4.42 -5.46 5.09
CA LEU A 83 3.64 -5.54 3.85
C LEU A 83 3.73 -4.25 3.05
N CYS A 84 3.61 -3.10 3.70
CA CYS A 84 3.79 -1.80 3.06
C CYS A 84 5.16 -1.71 2.37
N ALA A 85 6.23 -2.07 3.06
CA ALA A 85 7.59 -2.11 2.50
C ALA A 85 7.67 -3.05 1.29
N GLY A 86 7.04 -4.22 1.36
CA GLY A 86 6.96 -5.18 0.24
C GLY A 86 6.29 -4.57 -1.00
N PHE A 87 5.16 -3.86 -0.83
CA PHE A 87 4.48 -3.19 -1.94
C PHE A 87 5.25 -1.98 -2.49
N LEU A 88 5.98 -1.25 -1.65
CA LEU A 88 6.87 -0.18 -2.11
C LEU A 88 8.04 -0.75 -2.95
N MET A 89 8.62 -1.86 -2.52
CA MET A 89 9.62 -2.57 -3.32
C MET A 89 9.05 -3.10 -4.64
N LEU A 90 7.82 -3.65 -4.60
CA LEU A 90 7.11 -4.08 -5.82
C LEU A 90 6.91 -2.90 -6.77
N THR A 91 6.49 -1.73 -6.26
CA THR A 91 6.35 -0.50 -7.06
C THR A 91 7.66 -0.13 -7.76
N PHE A 92 8.78 -0.20 -7.05
CA PHE A 92 10.10 0.06 -7.62
C PHE A 92 10.50 -0.98 -8.69
N ILE A 93 10.31 -2.27 -8.41
CA ILE A 93 10.61 -3.34 -9.38
C ILE A 93 9.75 -3.19 -10.63
N LEU A 94 8.47 -2.90 -10.48
CA LEU A 94 7.56 -2.69 -11.60
C LEU A 94 7.94 -1.46 -12.44
N ALA A 95 8.55 -0.44 -11.86
CA ALA A 95 9.04 0.73 -12.58
C ALA A 95 10.10 0.34 -13.61
N LEU A 96 10.95 -0.65 -13.32
CA LEU A 96 11.98 -1.14 -14.25
C LEU A 96 11.35 -1.74 -15.53
N PHE A 97 10.11 -2.18 -15.47
CA PHE A 97 9.39 -2.83 -16.57
C PHE A 97 8.16 -2.04 -17.04
N GLY A 98 7.77 -0.99 -16.32
CA GLY A 98 6.52 -0.25 -16.52
C GLY A 98 6.43 0.48 -17.86
N GLY A 99 7.57 0.82 -18.47
CA GLY A 99 7.62 1.38 -19.83
C GLY A 99 7.32 0.39 -20.94
N VAL A 100 7.18 -0.91 -20.63
CA VAL A 100 7.00 -1.97 -21.62
C VAL A 100 5.53 -2.33 -21.82
N LYS A 101 4.71 -2.28 -20.74
CA LYS A 101 3.28 -2.68 -20.80
C LYS A 101 2.42 -1.84 -19.88
N ILE A 102 1.28 -1.40 -20.34
CA ILE A 102 0.28 -0.62 -19.59
C ILE A 102 -0.13 -1.30 -18.28
N ILE A 103 -0.26 -2.62 -18.29
CA ILE A 103 -0.65 -3.35 -17.08
C ILE A 103 0.38 -3.22 -15.95
N LEU A 104 1.69 -3.22 -16.28
CA LEU A 104 2.73 -3.05 -15.28
C LEU A 104 2.71 -1.64 -14.70
N PHE A 105 2.38 -0.65 -15.50
CA PHE A 105 2.18 0.72 -15.05
C PHE A 105 0.99 0.85 -14.11
N HIS A 106 -0.16 0.27 -14.44
CA HIS A 106 -1.32 0.26 -13.56
C HIS A 106 -1.05 -0.49 -12.25
N LEU A 107 -0.38 -1.63 -12.33
CA LEU A 107 -0.01 -2.41 -11.16
C LEU A 107 0.98 -1.64 -10.26
N GLN A 108 1.92 -0.89 -10.84
CA GLN A 108 2.84 -0.01 -10.11
C GLN A 108 2.07 1.06 -9.33
N ILE A 109 1.14 1.77 -9.98
CA ILE A 109 0.35 2.82 -9.33
C ILE A 109 -0.54 2.22 -8.24
N THR A 110 -1.19 1.08 -8.51
CA THR A 110 -2.02 0.40 -7.52
C THR A 110 -1.21 -0.05 -6.31
N ALA A 111 -0.02 -0.62 -6.52
CA ALA A 111 0.89 -1.02 -5.44
C ALA A 111 1.33 0.18 -4.58
N LEU A 112 1.65 1.32 -5.20
CA LEU A 112 2.03 2.54 -4.48
C LEU A 112 0.87 3.09 -3.65
N ARG A 113 -0.33 3.20 -4.22
CA ARG A 113 -1.53 3.65 -3.50
C ARG A 113 -1.87 2.73 -2.34
N TYR A 114 -1.80 1.42 -2.57
CA TYR A 114 -2.07 0.42 -1.55
C TYR A 114 -1.05 0.49 -0.41
N SER A 115 0.23 0.71 -0.71
CA SER A 115 1.26 0.91 0.32
C SER A 115 0.98 2.14 1.18
N GLY A 116 0.45 3.22 0.60
CA GLY A 116 0.00 4.39 1.36
C GLY A 116 -1.10 4.06 2.37
N LEU A 117 -2.11 3.26 1.96
CA LEU A 117 -3.17 2.80 2.86
C LEU A 117 -2.62 1.92 3.99
N LEU A 118 -1.69 1.02 3.68
CA LEU A 118 -1.02 0.19 4.68
C LEU A 118 -0.19 1.02 5.65
N LEU A 119 0.50 2.04 5.17
CA LEU A 119 1.27 2.97 6.02
C LEU A 119 0.35 3.67 7.02
N PHE A 120 -0.77 4.26 6.57
CA PHE A 120 -1.73 4.90 7.45
C PHE A 120 -2.36 3.92 8.43
N SER A 121 -2.69 2.70 7.98
CA SER A 121 -3.22 1.65 8.85
C SER A 121 -2.20 1.22 9.91
N GLY A 122 -0.93 1.04 9.53
CA GLY A 122 0.16 0.73 10.45
C GLY A 122 0.36 1.82 11.50
N LEU A 123 0.37 3.10 11.08
CA LEU A 123 0.45 4.23 12.00
C LEU A 123 -0.74 4.30 12.95
N PHE A 124 -1.95 3.95 12.49
CA PHE A 124 -3.12 3.87 13.36
C PHE A 124 -2.92 2.85 14.50
N PHE A 125 -2.47 1.64 14.19
CA PHE A 125 -2.21 0.63 15.22
C PHE A 125 -1.04 1.01 16.13
N LEU A 126 -0.02 1.70 15.59
CA LEU A 126 1.05 2.26 16.40
C LEU A 126 0.52 3.27 17.42
N LEU A 127 -0.37 4.17 17.01
CA LEU A 127 -1.00 5.15 17.90
C LEU A 127 -1.84 4.48 19.00
N GLN A 128 -2.47 3.32 18.70
CA GLN A 128 -3.18 2.54 19.72
C GLN A 128 -2.23 2.02 20.82
N SER A 129 -0.99 1.66 20.47
CA SER A 129 -0.01 1.15 21.45
C SER A 129 0.41 2.21 22.47
N TYR A 130 0.40 3.50 22.11
CA TYR A 130 0.81 4.61 22.97
C TYR A 130 -0.31 5.17 23.87
N LYS A 131 -1.51 4.56 23.88
CA LYS A 131 -2.65 4.99 24.73
C LYS A 131 -2.92 6.50 24.66
N LEU A 132 -2.82 7.08 23.46
CA LEU A 132 -3.11 8.50 23.24
C LEU A 132 -4.57 8.83 23.53
N ASN A 133 -4.86 10.15 23.61
CA ASN A 133 -6.22 10.64 23.83
C ASN A 133 -7.20 9.98 22.84
N PRO A 134 -8.30 9.38 23.33
CA PRO A 134 -9.29 8.69 22.50
C PRO A 134 -9.82 9.52 21.34
N THR A 135 -9.96 10.83 21.50
CA THR A 135 -10.43 11.74 20.43
C THR A 135 -9.47 11.72 19.25
N ILE A 136 -8.14 11.74 19.49
CA ILE A 136 -7.12 11.68 18.44
C ILE A 136 -7.18 10.34 17.73
N GLN A 137 -7.35 9.25 18.49
CA GLN A 137 -7.46 7.90 17.93
C GLN A 137 -8.70 7.77 17.02
N TYR A 138 -9.86 8.29 17.42
CA TYR A 138 -11.07 8.26 16.60
C TYR A 138 -10.98 9.12 15.35
N LEU A 139 -10.36 10.31 15.44
CA LEU A 139 -10.14 11.16 14.26
C LEU A 139 -9.23 10.47 13.25
N PHE A 140 -8.15 9.84 13.73
CA PHE A 140 -7.23 9.12 12.85
C PHE A 140 -7.86 7.86 12.26
N ALA A 141 -8.65 7.11 13.06
CA ALA A 141 -9.44 5.98 12.55
C ALA A 141 -10.40 6.40 11.44
N GLY A 142 -11.11 7.52 11.63
CA GLY A 142 -11.98 8.10 10.61
C GLY A 142 -11.23 8.43 9.33
N PHE A 143 -10.06 9.05 9.43
CA PHE A 143 -9.21 9.35 8.30
C PHE A 143 -8.76 8.09 7.53
N VAL A 144 -8.32 7.06 8.25
CA VAL A 144 -7.92 5.77 7.66
C VAL A 144 -9.09 5.13 6.94
N LEU A 145 -10.28 5.07 7.56
CA LEU A 145 -11.48 4.51 6.95
C LEU A 145 -11.89 5.28 5.68
N ILE A 146 -11.91 6.61 5.72
CA ILE A 146 -12.21 7.45 4.55
C ILE A 146 -11.21 7.18 3.42
N SER A 147 -9.92 7.05 3.74
CA SER A 147 -8.87 6.74 2.74
C SER A 147 -9.10 5.37 2.08
N TRP A 148 -9.47 4.35 2.86
CA TRP A 148 -9.81 3.03 2.34
C TRP A 148 -11.05 3.08 1.44
N PHE A 149 -12.12 3.76 1.87
CA PHE A 149 -13.32 3.92 1.05
C PHE A 149 -13.03 4.70 -0.24
N ALA A 150 -12.29 5.80 -0.16
CA ALA A 150 -11.91 6.58 -1.34
C ALA A 150 -11.11 5.74 -2.33
N TRP A 151 -10.17 4.90 -1.86
CA TRP A 151 -9.40 4.00 -2.71
C TRP A 151 -10.30 2.94 -3.37
N ILE A 152 -11.17 2.27 -2.59
CA ILE A 152 -12.11 1.28 -3.12
C ILE A 152 -13.02 1.90 -4.19
N PHE A 153 -13.60 3.08 -3.91
CA PHE A 153 -14.43 3.78 -4.89
C PHE A 153 -13.66 4.17 -6.14
N HIS A 154 -12.43 4.62 -5.99
CA HIS A 154 -11.58 4.95 -7.13
C HIS A 154 -11.31 3.72 -8.01
N GLU A 155 -10.95 2.61 -7.41
CA GLU A 155 -10.68 1.37 -8.15
C GLU A 155 -11.96 0.81 -8.81
N LEU A 156 -13.10 0.85 -8.11
CA LEU A 156 -14.40 0.42 -8.66
C LEU A 156 -14.84 1.28 -9.85
N LYS A 157 -14.54 2.59 -9.86
CA LYS A 157 -14.89 3.47 -10.98
C LYS A 157 -14.21 3.07 -12.29
N TYR A 158 -13.08 2.41 -12.25
CA TYR A 158 -12.38 1.90 -13.43
C TYR A 158 -12.85 0.48 -13.83
N LEU A 159 -13.72 -0.14 -13.02
CA LEU A 159 -14.30 -1.45 -13.31
C LEU A 159 -15.63 -1.33 -14.10
N PHE A 160 -16.30 -0.18 -14.05
CA PHE A 160 -17.54 0.13 -14.75
C PHE A 160 -17.35 1.34 -15.68
#